data_61466cbba29dcc6de12c344c41998b31
#
_entry.id   61466cbba29dcc6de12c344c41998b31
#
_cell.length_a   1.000
_cell.length_b   1.000
_cell.length_c   1.000
_cell.angle_alpha   90.00
_cell.angle_beta   90.00
_cell.angle_gamma   90.00
#
_symmetry.space_group_name_H-M   'P 1'
#
loop_
_entity.id
_entity.type
_entity.pdbx_description
1 polymer ?
#
loop_
_entity_poly.entity_id
_entity_poly.type
_entity_poly.pdbx_seq_one_letter_code
_entity_poly.pdbx_strand_id
1 'polypeptide(L)'
;TNEVYGGTTRFFSKIAPKRGIEVNFCNLYDTDKLESLINEKTKLVWIESPSNPNINLYDISSIAEIVHRNNSILVADSTFSTPFITRPFEHGVDIIMHSTTKYIGGHSDTLGGVVITNNPELHENLYFVQKSSGGVMSPFDAYLAQRGLYTLGPRIQIHSKNAHELAEYLSNSKHIKEVKYPGLTDFKNHEIAVKQMDYFGGMLSFYTEDHIDKQKLFDNLDLYKLAVSLGGVESLIEVPSLMTHDSAAGTDAEAPDDLIRISVGLENIEDLISDMDRSLNASIKSLDESKK
;
A
#
# COMPACT_ATOMS: atom_id res chain seq x y z
N THR A 1 12.98 -0.11 -1.61
CA THR A 1 12.36 0.27 -2.89
C THR A 1 12.17 1.77 -3.01
N ASN A 2 12.09 2.28 -4.24
CA ASN A 2 11.79 3.69 -4.52
C ASN A 2 10.31 4.04 -4.27
N GLU A 3 9.40 3.08 -4.40
CA GLU A 3 7.97 3.26 -4.12
C GLU A 3 7.63 2.73 -2.75
N VAL A 4 7.45 3.64 -1.81
CA VAL A 4 7.04 3.36 -0.43
C VAL A 4 6.16 4.50 0.08
N TYR A 5 5.46 4.25 1.17
CA TYR A 5 4.72 5.27 1.89
C TYR A 5 5.53 6.57 2.07
N GLY A 6 4.91 7.73 1.84
CA GLY A 6 5.59 9.03 1.89
C GLY A 6 6.30 9.33 3.22
N GLY A 7 5.82 8.78 4.34
CA GLY A 7 6.50 8.87 5.63
C GLY A 7 7.81 8.08 5.67
N THR A 8 7.85 6.92 5.03
CA THR A 8 9.05 6.08 4.88
C THR A 8 10.08 6.77 3.99
N THR A 9 9.64 7.31 2.85
CA THR A 9 10.51 8.15 1.97
C THR A 9 11.10 9.32 2.74
N ARG A 10 10.27 10.04 3.49
CA ARG A 10 10.71 11.19 4.29
C ARG A 10 11.73 10.78 5.36
N PHE A 11 11.53 9.66 6.03
CA PHE A 11 12.47 9.15 7.01
C PHE A 11 13.82 8.82 6.36
N PHE A 12 13.83 8.02 5.30
CA PHE A 12 15.05 7.60 4.65
C PHE A 12 15.77 8.74 3.92
N SER A 13 15.05 9.67 3.31
CA SER A 13 15.68 10.79 2.58
C SER A 13 16.12 11.97 3.46
N LYS A 14 15.44 12.22 4.60
CA LYS A 14 15.65 13.45 5.40
C LYS A 14 16.21 13.19 6.80
N ILE A 15 15.94 12.04 7.41
CA ILE A 15 16.33 11.74 8.80
C ILE A 15 17.53 10.79 8.85
N ALA A 16 17.48 9.67 8.13
CA ALA A 16 18.54 8.66 8.14
C ALA A 16 19.93 9.23 7.76
N PRO A 17 20.08 10.08 6.71
CA PRO A 17 21.36 10.66 6.37
C PRO A 17 21.96 11.54 7.47
N LYS A 18 21.10 12.25 8.24
CA LYS A 18 21.57 13.05 9.39
C LYS A 18 22.13 12.21 10.52
N ARG A 19 21.92 10.91 10.50
CA ARG A 19 22.43 9.93 11.46
C ARG A 19 23.59 9.11 10.88
N GLY A 20 24.14 9.51 9.72
CA GLY A 20 25.26 8.84 9.07
C GLY A 20 24.87 7.56 8.32
N ILE A 21 23.58 7.38 8.03
CA ILE A 21 23.08 6.24 7.25
C ILE A 21 23.00 6.66 5.79
N GLU A 22 23.75 5.97 4.93
CA GLU A 22 23.63 6.10 3.48
C GLU A 22 22.40 5.34 3.01
N VAL A 23 21.58 5.97 2.17
CA VAL A 23 20.34 5.40 1.65
C VAL A 23 20.33 5.46 0.14
N ASN A 24 20.11 4.33 -0.49
CA ASN A 24 19.94 4.20 -1.94
C ASN A 24 18.51 3.72 -2.23
N PHE A 25 17.80 4.41 -3.11
CA PHE A 25 16.50 3.99 -3.61
C PHE A 25 16.68 3.20 -4.92
N CYS A 26 15.92 2.13 -5.07
CA CYS A 26 16.00 1.24 -6.22
C CYS A 26 14.61 0.74 -6.62
N ASN A 27 14.37 0.65 -7.92
CA ASN A 27 13.21 -0.09 -8.43
C ASN A 27 13.50 -1.59 -8.33
N LEU A 28 12.71 -2.30 -7.53
CA LEU A 28 12.92 -3.72 -7.23
C LEU A 28 12.44 -4.69 -8.33
N TYR A 29 11.88 -4.19 -9.43
CA TYR A 29 11.74 -4.97 -10.66
C TYR A 29 13.07 -5.22 -11.36
N ASP A 30 14.07 -4.38 -11.10
CA ASP A 30 15.44 -4.51 -11.58
C ASP A 30 16.30 -5.16 -10.48
N THR A 31 16.27 -6.48 -10.44
CA THR A 31 17.05 -7.27 -9.47
C THR A 31 18.55 -7.14 -9.70
N ASP A 32 19.02 -6.94 -10.94
CA ASP A 32 20.44 -6.72 -11.26
C ASP A 32 20.90 -5.38 -10.67
N LYS A 33 20.04 -4.37 -10.76
CA LYS A 33 20.29 -3.06 -10.12
C LYS A 33 20.36 -3.20 -8.61
N LEU A 34 19.43 -3.94 -8.00
CA LEU A 34 19.47 -4.21 -6.56
C LEU A 34 20.79 -4.87 -6.17
N GLU A 35 21.20 -5.94 -6.86
CA GLU A 35 22.44 -6.67 -6.58
C GLU A 35 23.68 -5.77 -6.71
N SER A 36 23.69 -4.87 -7.70
CA SER A 36 24.79 -3.91 -7.91
C SER A 36 24.93 -2.85 -6.81
N LEU A 37 23.84 -2.55 -6.10
CA LEU A 37 23.83 -1.57 -5.01
C LEU A 37 24.20 -2.17 -3.66
N ILE A 38 24.01 -3.47 -3.48
CA ILE A 38 24.34 -4.16 -2.23
C ILE A 38 25.85 -4.37 -2.15
N ASN A 39 26.42 -4.04 -1.00
CA ASN A 39 27.83 -4.24 -0.69
C ASN A 39 28.02 -4.57 0.81
N GLU A 40 29.25 -4.80 1.25
CA GLU A 40 29.60 -5.18 2.65
C GLU A 40 29.12 -4.18 3.72
N LYS A 41 28.86 -2.91 3.32
CA LYS A 41 28.32 -1.89 4.23
C LYS A 41 26.78 -1.91 4.28
N THR A 42 26.13 -2.57 3.34
CA THR A 42 24.66 -2.67 3.32
C THR A 42 24.21 -3.52 4.50
N LYS A 43 23.34 -2.97 5.34
CA LYS A 43 22.83 -3.64 6.54
C LYS A 43 21.38 -4.03 6.39
N LEU A 44 20.62 -3.29 5.59
CA LEU A 44 19.18 -3.48 5.50
C LEU A 44 18.68 -3.14 4.10
N VAL A 45 17.78 -3.96 3.60
CA VAL A 45 16.93 -3.66 2.43
C VAL A 45 15.50 -3.56 2.90
N TRP A 46 14.84 -2.45 2.55
CA TRP A 46 13.44 -2.18 2.89
C TRP A 46 12.57 -2.31 1.64
N ILE A 47 11.55 -3.15 1.73
CA ILE A 47 10.55 -3.29 0.69
C ILE A 47 9.15 -2.93 1.21
N GLU A 48 8.27 -2.53 0.31
CA GLU A 48 6.83 -2.39 0.52
C GLU A 48 6.12 -3.11 -0.64
N SER A 49 5.35 -4.16 -0.33
CA SER A 49 4.69 -4.96 -1.35
C SER A 49 3.34 -5.48 -0.83
N PRO A 50 2.22 -5.11 -1.49
CA PRO A 50 2.09 -4.16 -2.60
C PRO A 50 2.55 -2.75 -2.24
N SER A 51 3.12 -2.01 -3.21
CA SER A 51 3.58 -0.63 -2.99
C SER A 51 2.43 0.37 -2.96
N ASN A 52 2.68 1.53 -2.37
CA ASN A 52 1.74 2.64 -2.32
C ASN A 52 2.29 3.86 -3.11
N PRO A 53 1.55 4.40 -4.11
CA PRO A 53 0.15 4.13 -4.45
C PRO A 53 -0.05 3.20 -5.66
N ASN A 54 1.01 2.79 -6.33
CA ASN A 54 0.95 2.10 -7.63
C ASN A 54 0.60 0.61 -7.54
N ILE A 55 0.47 0.04 -6.33
CA ILE A 55 0.14 -1.38 -6.11
C ILE A 55 1.16 -2.33 -6.75
N ASN A 56 2.42 -1.90 -6.90
CA ASN A 56 3.47 -2.76 -7.48
C ASN A 56 3.76 -3.96 -6.57
N LEU A 57 3.89 -5.12 -7.18
CA LEU A 57 4.26 -6.38 -6.51
C LEU A 57 5.67 -6.79 -6.88
N TYR A 58 6.43 -7.20 -5.89
CA TYR A 58 7.79 -7.71 -6.05
C TYR A 58 7.86 -9.17 -5.64
N ASP A 59 8.69 -9.99 -6.32
CA ASP A 59 8.97 -11.35 -5.88
C ASP A 59 9.84 -11.30 -4.62
N ILE A 60 9.18 -11.43 -3.47
CA ILE A 60 9.81 -11.30 -2.16
C ILE A 60 10.91 -12.35 -1.97
N SER A 61 10.67 -13.59 -2.43
CA SER A 61 11.64 -14.69 -2.30
C SER A 61 12.92 -14.41 -3.08
N SER A 62 12.80 -13.94 -4.31
CA SER A 62 13.97 -13.59 -5.15
C SER A 62 14.77 -12.44 -4.54
N ILE A 63 14.10 -11.43 -3.98
CA ILE A 63 14.77 -10.34 -3.28
C ILE A 63 15.48 -10.85 -2.01
N ALA A 64 14.83 -11.71 -1.23
CA ALA A 64 15.41 -12.30 -0.01
C ALA A 64 16.71 -13.05 -0.30
N GLU A 65 16.75 -13.85 -1.39
CA GLU A 65 17.95 -14.56 -1.81
C GLU A 65 19.13 -13.61 -2.10
N ILE A 66 18.87 -12.48 -2.79
CA ILE A 66 19.89 -11.48 -3.09
C ILE A 66 20.39 -10.82 -1.79
N VAL A 67 19.48 -10.42 -0.93
CA VAL A 67 19.78 -9.73 0.33
C VAL A 67 20.61 -10.62 1.25
N HIS A 68 20.22 -11.89 1.42
CA HIS A 68 20.88 -12.82 2.32
C HIS A 68 22.26 -13.27 1.84
N ARG A 69 22.49 -13.36 0.51
CA ARG A 69 23.85 -13.61 -0.03
C ARG A 69 24.89 -12.58 0.45
N ASN A 70 24.43 -11.41 0.82
CA ASN A 70 25.28 -10.30 1.30
C ASN A 70 25.19 -10.07 2.81
N ASN A 71 24.63 -11.02 3.56
CA ASN A 71 24.44 -10.94 5.02
C ASN A 71 23.70 -9.66 5.47
N SER A 72 22.79 -9.16 4.65
CA SER A 72 21.92 -8.02 4.93
C SER A 72 20.57 -8.50 5.45
N ILE A 73 19.83 -7.61 6.12
CA ILE A 73 18.50 -7.89 6.68
C ILE A 73 17.45 -7.41 5.69
N LEU A 74 16.43 -8.24 5.40
CA LEU A 74 15.28 -7.87 4.62
C LEU A 74 14.12 -7.46 5.52
N VAL A 75 13.65 -6.24 5.36
CA VAL A 75 12.47 -5.69 6.06
C VAL A 75 11.35 -5.48 5.07
N ALA A 76 10.16 -5.97 5.38
CA ALA A 76 8.97 -5.75 4.59
C ALA A 76 7.93 -4.92 5.35
N ASP A 77 7.53 -3.79 4.78
CA ASP A 77 6.28 -3.15 5.13
C ASP A 77 5.14 -3.94 4.44
N SER A 78 4.37 -4.64 5.25
CA SER A 78 3.27 -5.50 4.80
C SER A 78 1.90 -4.94 5.21
N THR A 79 1.83 -3.62 5.36
CA THR A 79 0.61 -2.92 5.81
C THR A 79 -0.57 -3.15 4.88
N PHE A 80 -0.36 -3.14 3.55
CA PHE A 80 -1.42 -3.39 2.56
C PHE A 80 -1.87 -4.85 2.56
N SER A 81 -0.91 -5.78 2.76
CA SER A 81 -1.18 -7.21 2.66
C SER A 81 -1.84 -7.77 3.92
N THR A 82 -1.43 -7.33 5.11
CA THR A 82 -1.79 -8.03 6.35
C THR A 82 -1.32 -9.51 6.36
N PRO A 83 -1.28 -10.20 7.51
CA PRO A 83 -0.90 -11.62 7.54
C PRO A 83 -1.90 -12.56 6.88
N PHE A 84 -3.11 -12.08 6.53
CA PHE A 84 -4.11 -12.87 5.82
C PHE A 84 -3.94 -12.86 4.30
N ILE A 85 -3.22 -11.87 3.75
CA ILE A 85 -2.97 -11.76 2.31
C ILE A 85 -1.60 -12.33 1.97
N THR A 86 -0.56 -11.88 2.65
CA THR A 86 0.81 -12.37 2.44
C THR A 86 1.47 -12.65 3.78
N ARG A 87 2.22 -13.76 3.86
CA ARG A 87 3.04 -14.12 5.02
C ARG A 87 4.53 -13.97 4.67
N PRO A 88 5.13 -12.77 4.82
CA PRO A 88 6.47 -12.49 4.31
C PRO A 88 7.58 -13.38 4.90
N PHE A 89 7.42 -13.93 6.11
CA PHE A 89 8.39 -14.89 6.67
C PHE A 89 8.51 -16.18 5.82
N GLU A 90 7.44 -16.62 5.18
CA GLU A 90 7.47 -17.80 4.28
C GLU A 90 8.27 -17.52 3.00
N HIS A 91 8.55 -16.24 2.73
CA HIS A 91 9.31 -15.75 1.59
C HIS A 91 10.70 -15.21 1.95
N GLY A 92 11.18 -15.45 3.19
CA GLY A 92 12.53 -15.10 3.61
C GLY A 92 12.71 -13.70 4.17
N VAL A 93 11.63 -12.99 4.53
CA VAL A 93 11.74 -11.70 5.22
C VAL A 93 12.20 -11.90 6.67
N ASP A 94 13.10 -11.06 7.17
CA ASP A 94 13.64 -11.13 8.53
C ASP A 94 12.80 -10.32 9.53
N ILE A 95 12.27 -9.19 9.07
CA ILE A 95 11.48 -8.26 9.88
C ILE A 95 10.26 -7.83 9.09
N ILE A 96 9.08 -7.95 9.68
CA ILE A 96 7.83 -7.45 9.11
C ILE A 96 7.39 -6.22 9.89
N MET A 97 6.95 -5.18 9.20
CA MET A 97 6.29 -4.02 9.78
C MET A 97 4.84 -3.93 9.29
N HIS A 98 3.94 -3.55 10.19
CA HIS A 98 2.59 -3.14 9.85
C HIS A 98 2.23 -1.84 10.56
N SER A 99 1.57 -0.93 9.86
CA SER A 99 0.81 0.13 10.49
C SER A 99 -0.47 -0.47 11.08
N THR A 100 -0.58 -0.49 12.41
CA THR A 100 -1.82 -0.93 13.09
C THR A 100 -2.97 0.05 12.90
N THR A 101 -2.67 1.28 12.49
CA THR A 101 -3.62 2.33 12.08
C THR A 101 -4.54 1.87 10.93
N LYS A 102 -4.09 0.93 10.11
CA LYS A 102 -4.75 0.48 8.88
C LYS A 102 -5.62 -0.76 9.13
N TYR A 103 -5.55 -1.78 8.31
CA TYR A 103 -6.37 -3.00 8.41
C TYR A 103 -6.35 -3.67 9.77
N ILE A 104 -5.25 -3.60 10.52
CA ILE A 104 -5.15 -4.24 11.84
C ILE A 104 -6.17 -3.61 12.80
N GLY A 105 -6.15 -2.28 12.96
CA GLY A 105 -7.18 -1.57 13.71
C GLY A 105 -8.54 -1.64 13.00
N GLY A 106 -8.56 -1.27 11.71
CA GLY A 106 -9.65 -1.46 10.76
C GLY A 106 -10.88 -0.58 10.97
N HIS A 107 -10.83 0.39 11.90
CA HIS A 107 -11.98 1.22 12.27
C HIS A 107 -11.66 2.71 12.31
N SER A 108 -10.52 3.13 11.74
CA SER A 108 -10.08 4.54 11.66
C SER A 108 -10.00 5.26 13.03
N ASP A 109 -9.81 4.50 14.12
CA ASP A 109 -9.91 4.96 15.52
C ASP A 109 -8.65 4.70 16.36
N THR A 110 -7.57 4.17 15.76
CA THR A 110 -6.31 3.89 16.43
C THR A 110 -5.12 4.33 15.60
N LEU A 111 -4.02 4.69 16.27
CA LEU A 111 -2.76 5.06 15.65
C LEU A 111 -1.62 4.24 16.22
N GLY A 112 -0.84 3.57 15.36
CA GLY A 112 0.30 2.81 15.83
C GLY A 112 0.95 1.94 14.78
N GLY A 113 1.93 1.15 15.23
CA GLY A 113 2.66 0.21 14.40
C GLY A 113 3.12 -0.99 15.19
N VAL A 114 3.40 -2.07 14.48
CA VAL A 114 4.01 -3.28 15.04
C VAL A 114 5.15 -3.73 14.16
N VAL A 115 6.23 -4.16 14.80
CA VAL A 115 7.38 -4.79 14.15
C VAL A 115 7.50 -6.22 14.67
N ILE A 116 7.67 -7.17 13.78
CA ILE A 116 7.62 -8.60 14.07
C ILE A 116 8.88 -9.25 13.50
N THR A 117 9.50 -10.14 14.26
CA THR A 117 10.62 -10.98 13.81
C THR A 117 10.60 -12.33 14.49
N ASN A 118 11.07 -13.35 13.78
CA ASN A 118 11.29 -14.70 14.33
C ASN A 118 12.74 -14.89 14.83
N ASN A 119 13.62 -13.92 14.63
CA ASN A 119 15.01 -13.96 15.05
C ASN A 119 15.15 -13.40 16.48
N PRO A 120 15.61 -14.19 17.47
CA PRO A 120 15.73 -13.74 18.86
C PRO A 120 16.69 -12.56 19.05
N GLU A 121 17.80 -12.50 18.32
CA GLU A 121 18.77 -11.41 18.41
C GLU A 121 18.16 -10.09 17.88
N LEU A 122 17.50 -10.15 16.72
CA LEU A 122 16.78 -8.99 16.18
C LEU A 122 15.67 -8.54 17.13
N HIS A 123 14.96 -9.48 17.75
CA HIS A 123 13.92 -9.17 18.73
C HIS A 123 14.50 -8.41 19.94
N GLU A 124 15.60 -8.90 20.53
CA GLU A 124 16.23 -8.22 21.67
C GLU A 124 16.69 -6.80 21.31
N ASN A 125 17.30 -6.63 20.13
CA ASN A 125 17.76 -5.32 19.64
C ASN A 125 16.59 -4.35 19.43
N LEU A 126 15.52 -4.81 18.81
CA LEU A 126 14.30 -4.01 18.57
C LEU A 126 13.62 -3.63 19.89
N TYR A 127 13.50 -4.59 20.80
CA TYR A 127 12.91 -4.37 22.13
C TYR A 127 13.74 -3.37 22.95
N PHE A 128 15.09 -3.48 22.90
CA PHE A 128 15.97 -2.51 23.54
C PHE A 128 15.75 -1.08 23.00
N VAL A 129 15.67 -0.92 21.68
CA VAL A 129 15.41 0.38 21.06
C VAL A 129 14.03 0.92 21.44
N GLN A 130 12.98 0.10 21.38
CA GLN A 130 11.63 0.46 21.79
C GLN A 130 11.59 0.98 23.24
N LYS A 131 12.17 0.20 24.16
CA LYS A 131 12.22 0.54 25.59
C LYS A 131 13.02 1.81 25.85
N SER A 132 14.17 1.97 25.17
CA SER A 132 15.09 3.10 25.42
C SER A 132 14.61 4.40 24.80
N SER A 133 13.92 4.34 23.65
CA SER A 133 13.38 5.51 22.95
C SER A 133 11.98 5.92 23.42
N GLY A 134 11.27 5.02 24.12
CA GLY A 134 9.89 5.24 24.54
C GLY A 134 8.86 5.14 23.39
N GLY A 135 9.24 4.56 22.26
CA GLY A 135 8.35 4.34 21.11
C GLY A 135 7.34 3.21 21.37
N VAL A 136 6.47 3.40 22.33
CA VAL A 136 5.43 2.41 22.72
C VAL A 136 4.05 2.94 22.38
N MET A 137 3.19 2.03 21.92
CA MET A 137 1.78 2.34 21.67
C MET A 137 1.05 2.67 22.98
N SER A 138 0.10 3.60 22.95
CA SER A 138 -0.73 3.86 24.14
C SER A 138 -1.53 2.60 24.50
N PRO A 139 -1.85 2.37 25.78
CA PRO A 139 -2.64 1.20 26.17
C PRO A 139 -4.01 1.16 25.49
N PHE A 140 -4.62 2.31 25.22
CA PHE A 140 -5.92 2.38 24.56
C PHE A 140 -5.82 2.00 23.08
N ASP A 141 -4.84 2.55 22.35
CA ASP A 141 -4.58 2.15 20.96
C ASP A 141 -4.23 0.66 20.85
N ALA A 142 -3.42 0.15 21.79
CA ALA A 142 -3.07 -1.27 21.82
C ALA A 142 -4.31 -2.16 22.03
N TYR A 143 -5.22 -1.75 22.90
CA TYR A 143 -6.49 -2.43 23.11
C TYR A 143 -7.37 -2.43 21.85
N LEU A 144 -7.50 -1.28 21.17
CA LEU A 144 -8.27 -1.16 19.92
C LEU A 144 -7.63 -1.99 18.81
N ALA A 145 -6.30 -1.94 18.64
CA ALA A 145 -5.58 -2.75 17.67
C ALA A 145 -5.78 -4.26 17.92
N GLN A 146 -5.69 -4.71 19.18
CA GLN A 146 -5.96 -6.09 19.55
C GLN A 146 -7.41 -6.49 19.25
N ARG A 147 -8.37 -5.62 19.56
CA ARG A 147 -9.78 -5.83 19.25
C ARG A 147 -10.01 -5.94 17.75
N GLY A 148 -9.36 -5.09 16.94
CA GLY A 148 -9.39 -5.13 15.49
C GLY A 148 -8.85 -6.45 14.92
N LEU A 149 -7.78 -7.00 15.51
CA LEU A 149 -7.19 -8.28 15.09
C LEU A 149 -8.19 -9.46 15.14
N TYR A 150 -9.10 -9.48 16.10
CA TYR A 150 -10.09 -10.55 16.22
C TYR A 150 -11.01 -10.68 15.01
N THR A 151 -11.20 -9.61 14.24
CA THR A 151 -12.05 -9.59 13.05
C THR A 151 -11.27 -9.36 11.75
N LEU A 152 -9.94 -9.37 11.81
CA LEU A 152 -9.10 -9.08 10.64
C LEU A 152 -9.38 -10.04 9.48
N GLY A 153 -9.40 -11.36 9.74
CA GLY A 153 -9.64 -12.37 8.70
C GLY A 153 -10.97 -12.18 7.96
N PRO A 154 -12.13 -12.18 8.64
CA PRO A 154 -13.41 -11.88 8.00
C PRO A 154 -13.45 -10.56 7.25
N ARG A 155 -12.83 -9.48 7.78
CA ARG A 155 -12.80 -8.19 7.11
C ARG A 155 -11.97 -8.26 5.81
N ILE A 156 -10.78 -8.86 5.84
CA ILE A 156 -9.92 -9.00 4.65
C ILE A 156 -10.63 -9.79 3.55
N GLN A 157 -11.38 -10.83 3.88
CA GLN A 157 -12.16 -11.58 2.90
C GLN A 157 -13.18 -10.69 2.19
N ILE A 158 -13.92 -9.85 2.94
CA ILE A 158 -14.92 -8.94 2.36
C ILE A 158 -14.23 -7.81 1.59
N HIS A 159 -13.18 -7.17 2.14
CA HIS A 159 -12.42 -6.16 1.43
C HIS A 159 -11.92 -6.67 0.07
N SER A 160 -11.32 -7.88 0.07
CA SER A 160 -10.76 -8.46 -1.15
C SER A 160 -11.83 -8.82 -2.17
N LYS A 161 -12.97 -9.35 -1.72
CA LYS A 161 -14.11 -9.64 -2.59
C LYS A 161 -14.64 -8.36 -3.22
N ASN A 162 -14.95 -7.35 -2.40
CA ASN A 162 -15.49 -6.08 -2.88
C ASN A 162 -14.52 -5.37 -3.84
N ALA A 163 -13.22 -5.37 -3.50
CA ALA A 163 -12.21 -4.75 -4.37
C ALA A 163 -12.08 -5.48 -5.71
N HIS A 164 -12.19 -6.80 -5.72
CA HIS A 164 -12.15 -7.59 -6.94
C HIS A 164 -13.34 -7.26 -7.87
N GLU A 165 -14.55 -7.30 -7.34
CA GLU A 165 -15.76 -6.98 -8.12
C GLU A 165 -15.76 -5.54 -8.63
N LEU A 166 -15.30 -4.59 -7.79
CA LEU A 166 -15.15 -3.19 -8.22
C LEU A 166 -14.07 -3.04 -9.30
N ALA A 167 -12.93 -3.74 -9.18
CA ALA A 167 -11.86 -3.71 -10.17
C ALA A 167 -12.31 -4.28 -11.52
N GLU A 168 -13.06 -5.39 -11.52
CA GLU A 168 -13.66 -5.95 -12.74
C GLU A 168 -14.65 -4.96 -13.38
N TYR A 169 -15.52 -4.32 -12.58
CA TYR A 169 -16.44 -3.30 -13.08
C TYR A 169 -15.67 -2.14 -13.72
N LEU A 170 -14.67 -1.58 -13.04
CA LEU A 170 -13.87 -0.47 -13.54
C LEU A 170 -13.10 -0.83 -14.83
N SER A 171 -12.51 -2.04 -14.90
CA SER A 171 -11.79 -2.51 -16.09
C SER A 171 -12.67 -2.64 -17.32
N ASN A 172 -13.96 -2.86 -17.14
CA ASN A 172 -14.94 -2.94 -18.23
C ASN A 172 -15.60 -1.59 -18.54
N SER A 173 -15.31 -0.53 -17.79
CA SER A 173 -15.90 0.79 -17.98
C SER A 173 -15.17 1.57 -19.07
N LYS A 174 -15.93 2.12 -20.03
CA LYS A 174 -15.42 3.03 -21.08
C LYS A 174 -14.85 4.35 -20.56
N HIS A 175 -15.00 4.62 -19.26
CA HIS A 175 -14.54 5.85 -18.60
C HIS A 175 -13.19 5.65 -17.89
N ILE A 176 -12.69 4.41 -17.87
CA ILE A 176 -11.45 4.02 -17.17
C ILE A 176 -10.42 3.57 -18.20
N LYS A 177 -9.22 4.14 -18.09
CA LYS A 177 -8.09 3.86 -18.97
C LYS A 177 -7.28 2.65 -18.52
N GLU A 178 -7.08 2.50 -17.22
CA GLU A 178 -6.28 1.43 -16.61
C GLU A 178 -6.73 1.20 -15.17
N VAL A 179 -6.76 -0.07 -14.75
CA VAL A 179 -6.98 -0.47 -13.35
C VAL A 179 -5.78 -1.25 -12.86
N LYS A 180 -5.27 -0.89 -11.69
CA LYS A 180 -4.18 -1.60 -10.99
C LYS A 180 -4.76 -2.35 -9.81
N TYR A 181 -4.94 -3.65 -9.94
CA TYR A 181 -5.40 -4.53 -8.88
C TYR A 181 -4.81 -5.93 -9.06
N PRO A 182 -4.16 -6.51 -8.03
CA PRO A 182 -3.45 -7.78 -8.16
C PRO A 182 -4.30 -8.97 -8.57
N GLY A 183 -5.62 -8.91 -8.33
CA GLY A 183 -6.56 -9.96 -8.70
C GLY A 183 -6.98 -9.98 -10.17
N LEU A 184 -6.69 -8.96 -10.94
CA LEU A 184 -6.98 -8.94 -12.38
C LEU A 184 -5.92 -9.74 -13.15
N THR A 185 -6.34 -10.53 -14.14
CA THR A 185 -5.45 -11.41 -14.90
C THR A 185 -4.48 -10.66 -15.81
N ASP A 186 -4.80 -9.43 -16.19
CA ASP A 186 -3.96 -8.53 -16.97
C ASP A 186 -3.09 -7.60 -16.11
N PHE A 187 -3.19 -7.71 -14.78
CA PHE A 187 -2.32 -6.96 -13.88
C PHE A 187 -0.85 -7.38 -14.06
N LYS A 188 0.03 -6.38 -14.14
CA LYS A 188 1.47 -6.64 -14.25
C LYS A 188 1.96 -7.46 -13.05
N ASN A 189 2.59 -8.62 -13.33
CA ASN A 189 3.04 -9.57 -12.32
C ASN A 189 1.89 -10.26 -11.55
N HIS A 190 0.76 -10.49 -12.19
CA HIS A 190 -0.33 -11.29 -11.62
C HIS A 190 0.14 -12.68 -11.15
N GLU A 191 1.09 -13.30 -11.85
CA GLU A 191 1.71 -14.57 -11.46
C GLU A 191 2.44 -14.48 -10.11
N ILE A 192 3.03 -13.33 -9.77
CA ILE A 192 3.63 -13.08 -8.45
C ILE A 192 2.52 -12.97 -7.40
N ALA A 193 1.42 -12.28 -7.72
CA ALA A 193 0.28 -12.21 -6.82
C ALA A 193 -0.26 -13.60 -6.49
N VAL A 194 -0.51 -14.43 -7.49
CA VAL A 194 -1.00 -15.81 -7.32
C VAL A 194 -0.03 -16.68 -6.51
N LYS A 195 1.29 -16.44 -6.65
CA LYS A 195 2.33 -17.21 -5.95
C LYS A 195 2.43 -16.88 -4.46
N GLN A 196 2.25 -15.61 -4.09
CA GLN A 196 2.59 -15.13 -2.73
C GLN A 196 1.42 -14.56 -1.92
N MET A 197 0.21 -14.47 -2.50
CA MET A 197 -0.95 -13.87 -1.85
C MET A 197 -2.12 -14.86 -1.79
N ASP A 198 -2.73 -15.01 -0.62
CA ASP A 198 -3.95 -15.83 -0.45
C ASP A 198 -5.22 -15.07 -0.84
N TYR A 199 -5.19 -13.74 -0.74
CA TYR A 199 -6.22 -12.80 -1.19
C TYR A 199 -5.53 -11.62 -1.86
N PHE A 200 -6.24 -10.85 -2.69
CA PHE A 200 -5.65 -9.74 -3.43
C PHE A 200 -5.81 -8.37 -2.75
N GLY A 201 -6.47 -8.35 -1.59
CA GLY A 201 -6.59 -7.16 -0.74
C GLY A 201 -7.69 -6.19 -1.16
N GLY A 202 -7.85 -5.14 -0.35
CA GLY A 202 -8.88 -4.12 -0.52
C GLY A 202 -8.38 -2.83 -1.20
N MET A 203 -7.13 -2.80 -1.68
CA MET A 203 -6.55 -1.62 -2.33
C MET A 203 -6.54 -1.78 -3.83
N LEU A 204 -7.02 -0.78 -4.55
CA LEU A 204 -6.88 -0.67 -5.99
C LEU A 204 -6.55 0.78 -6.39
N SER A 205 -5.94 0.94 -7.56
CA SER A 205 -5.71 2.24 -8.16
C SER A 205 -6.14 2.22 -9.63
N PHE A 206 -6.53 3.37 -10.18
CA PHE A 206 -6.95 3.45 -11.56
C PHE A 206 -6.71 4.84 -12.15
N TYR A 207 -6.73 4.90 -13.48
CA TYR A 207 -6.71 6.13 -14.26
C TYR A 207 -8.03 6.30 -14.99
N THR A 208 -8.58 7.51 -14.97
CA THR A 208 -9.76 7.85 -15.77
C THR A 208 -9.37 8.23 -17.19
N GLU A 209 -10.29 8.05 -18.12
CA GLU A 209 -10.18 8.64 -19.46
C GLU A 209 -10.21 10.18 -19.40
N ASP A 210 -9.60 10.84 -20.38
CA ASP A 210 -9.43 12.30 -20.43
C ASP A 210 -10.75 13.08 -20.46
N HIS A 211 -11.84 12.43 -20.90
CA HIS A 211 -13.17 13.04 -20.93
C HIS A 211 -13.86 13.07 -19.55
N ILE A 212 -13.26 12.52 -18.52
CA ILE A 212 -13.78 12.56 -17.14
C ILE A 212 -13.21 13.77 -16.40
N ASP A 213 -14.09 14.54 -15.79
CA ASP A 213 -13.77 15.59 -14.83
C ASP A 213 -13.67 14.97 -13.42
N LYS A 214 -12.45 14.87 -12.92
CA LYS A 214 -12.18 14.23 -11.62
C LYS A 214 -12.83 14.98 -10.45
N GLN A 215 -12.90 16.32 -10.53
CA GLN A 215 -13.55 17.09 -9.46
C GLN A 215 -15.05 16.76 -9.40
N LYS A 216 -15.71 16.73 -10.56
CA LYS A 216 -17.12 16.31 -10.63
C LYS A 216 -17.31 14.86 -10.18
N LEU A 217 -16.33 13.97 -10.49
CA LEU A 217 -16.37 12.59 -10.02
C LEU A 217 -16.44 12.55 -8.49
N PHE A 218 -15.52 13.23 -7.80
CA PHE A 218 -15.50 13.25 -6.35
C PHE A 218 -16.71 13.93 -5.73
N ASP A 219 -17.19 15.02 -6.32
CA ASP A 219 -18.35 15.78 -5.83
C ASP A 219 -19.67 15.00 -5.93
N ASN A 220 -19.75 14.00 -6.82
CA ASN A 220 -20.93 13.16 -7.04
C ASN A 220 -20.91 11.83 -6.28
N LEU A 221 -19.80 11.47 -5.60
CA LEU A 221 -19.73 10.26 -4.78
C LEU A 221 -20.44 10.47 -3.44
N ASP A 222 -21.31 9.52 -3.08
CA ASP A 222 -22.05 9.53 -1.81
C ASP A 222 -21.42 8.57 -0.78
N LEU A 223 -20.98 7.38 -1.21
CA LEU A 223 -20.47 6.33 -0.33
C LEU A 223 -18.97 6.44 -0.12
N TYR A 224 -18.21 6.75 -1.16
CA TYR A 224 -16.76 6.91 -1.04
C TYR A 224 -16.42 8.24 -0.38
N LYS A 225 -15.62 8.20 0.67
CA LYS A 225 -15.13 9.42 1.33
C LYS A 225 -13.83 9.89 0.69
N LEU A 226 -13.77 11.15 0.25
CA LEU A 226 -12.52 11.77 -0.20
C LEU A 226 -11.64 12.01 1.02
N ALA A 227 -10.73 11.09 1.28
CA ALA A 227 -9.87 11.12 2.45
C ALA A 227 -8.62 10.28 2.27
N VAL A 228 -7.56 10.68 2.96
CA VAL A 228 -6.34 9.89 3.12
C VAL A 228 -6.58 8.69 4.05
N SER A 229 -5.62 7.77 4.10
CA SER A 229 -5.66 6.54 4.88
C SER A 229 -6.22 5.36 4.08
N LEU A 230 -6.41 4.22 4.73
CA LEU A 230 -6.89 2.98 4.12
C LEU A 230 -7.22 1.92 5.17
N GLY A 231 -7.89 0.86 4.73
CA GLY A 231 -8.08 -0.36 5.53
C GLY A 231 -9.14 -0.27 6.62
N GLY A 232 -9.87 0.86 6.65
CA GLY A 232 -11.07 1.00 7.46
C GLY A 232 -12.28 0.26 6.87
N VAL A 233 -13.34 0.14 7.65
CA VAL A 233 -14.60 -0.50 7.22
C VAL A 233 -15.32 0.32 6.15
N GLU A 234 -15.05 1.62 6.07
CA GLU A 234 -15.56 2.55 5.07
C GLU A 234 -14.67 2.61 3.82
N SER A 235 -15.28 2.86 2.65
CA SER A 235 -14.57 3.07 1.40
C SER A 235 -14.02 4.48 1.31
N LEU A 236 -12.69 4.58 1.06
CA LEU A 236 -11.97 5.84 0.90
C LEU A 236 -11.43 5.98 -0.52
N ILE A 237 -11.44 7.19 -1.04
CA ILE A 237 -10.88 7.54 -2.36
C ILE A 237 -9.95 8.75 -2.22
N GLU A 238 -8.84 8.75 -2.95
CA GLU A 238 -7.90 9.89 -2.95
C GLU A 238 -7.15 10.03 -4.28
N VAL A 239 -6.57 11.21 -4.50
CA VAL A 239 -5.53 11.47 -5.50
C VAL A 239 -4.19 11.56 -4.76
N PRO A 240 -3.35 10.52 -4.78
CA PRO A 240 -2.15 10.45 -3.95
C PRO A 240 -1.16 11.60 -4.16
N SER A 241 -0.95 12.06 -5.41
CA SER A 241 -0.07 13.19 -5.72
C SER A 241 -0.45 14.48 -5.00
N LEU A 242 -1.76 14.72 -4.81
CA LEU A 242 -2.26 15.93 -4.17
C LEU A 242 -2.42 15.81 -2.65
N MET A 243 -2.57 14.59 -2.12
CA MET A 243 -3.03 14.40 -0.74
C MET A 243 -1.99 13.71 0.16
N THR A 244 -1.17 12.80 -0.35
CA THR A 244 -0.31 11.95 0.49
C THR A 244 1.15 11.88 0.06
N HIS A 245 1.50 12.17 -1.19
CA HIS A 245 2.83 11.98 -1.76
C HIS A 245 3.57 13.28 -2.11
N ASP A 246 3.12 14.42 -1.61
CA ASP A 246 3.81 15.72 -1.76
C ASP A 246 5.29 15.68 -1.30
N SER A 247 5.62 14.84 -0.32
CA SER A 247 7.00 14.66 0.13
C SER A 247 7.90 13.87 -0.83
N ALA A 248 7.33 13.25 -1.87
CA ALA A 248 8.04 12.53 -2.93
C ALA A 248 8.09 13.34 -4.23
N ALA A 249 7.51 14.54 -4.28
CA ALA A 249 7.51 15.41 -5.44
C ALA A 249 8.95 15.70 -5.93
N GLY A 250 9.17 15.56 -7.23
CA GLY A 250 10.47 15.73 -7.86
C GLY A 250 11.46 14.57 -7.67
N THR A 251 11.01 13.43 -7.18
CA THR A 251 11.81 12.20 -7.05
C THR A 251 11.26 11.09 -7.94
N ASP A 252 12.04 10.02 -8.14
CA ASP A 252 11.59 8.81 -8.87
C ASP A 252 10.40 8.08 -8.18
N ALA A 253 10.02 8.52 -6.97
CA ALA A 253 8.91 8.00 -6.18
C ALA A 253 7.66 8.89 -6.26
N GLU A 254 7.66 9.91 -7.13
CA GLU A 254 6.52 10.80 -7.31
C GLU A 254 5.30 10.03 -7.81
N ALA A 255 4.16 10.23 -7.13
CA ALA A 255 2.91 9.62 -7.55
C ALA A 255 2.42 10.32 -8.84
N PRO A 256 1.92 9.57 -9.84
CA PRO A 256 1.32 10.17 -11.03
C PRO A 256 0.16 11.10 -10.65
N ASP A 257 0.10 12.28 -11.31
CA ASP A 257 -0.88 13.33 -11.01
C ASP A 257 -2.34 12.94 -11.27
N ASP A 258 -2.53 11.92 -12.09
CA ASP A 258 -3.86 11.46 -12.54
C ASP A 258 -4.28 10.13 -11.94
N LEU A 259 -3.44 9.51 -11.10
CA LEU A 259 -3.76 8.27 -10.41
C LEU A 259 -4.80 8.53 -9.31
N ILE A 260 -5.85 7.73 -9.31
CA ILE A 260 -6.85 7.67 -8.24
C ILE A 260 -6.65 6.35 -7.49
N ARG A 261 -6.61 6.42 -6.15
CA ARG A 261 -6.50 5.24 -5.29
C ARG A 261 -7.77 5.05 -4.48
N ILE A 262 -8.25 3.82 -4.39
CA ILE A 262 -9.38 3.43 -3.52
C ILE A 262 -8.91 2.44 -2.47
N SER A 263 -9.31 2.67 -1.23
CA SER A 263 -9.40 1.66 -0.18
C SER A 263 -10.85 1.20 -0.10
N VAL A 264 -11.14 0.02 -0.61
CA VAL A 264 -12.51 -0.51 -0.66
C VAL A 264 -12.90 -1.05 0.71
N GLY A 265 -14.04 -0.61 1.21
CA GLY A 265 -14.58 -0.96 2.52
C GLY A 265 -15.44 -2.22 2.52
N LEU A 266 -16.32 -2.32 3.52
CA LEU A 266 -17.19 -3.48 3.77
C LEU A 266 -18.64 -3.23 3.37
N GLU A 267 -18.94 -2.10 2.73
CA GLU A 267 -20.27 -1.75 2.25
C GLU A 267 -20.78 -2.79 1.24
N ASN A 268 -22.07 -2.77 0.95
CA ASN A 268 -22.62 -3.61 -0.11
C ASN A 268 -21.95 -3.26 -1.44
N ILE A 269 -21.41 -4.26 -2.14
CA ILE A 269 -20.66 -4.04 -3.37
C ILE A 269 -21.52 -3.49 -4.51
N GLU A 270 -22.78 -3.88 -4.60
CA GLU A 270 -23.69 -3.39 -5.62
C GLU A 270 -23.96 -1.88 -5.44
N ASP A 271 -24.04 -1.42 -4.19
CA ASP A 271 -24.18 -0.01 -3.87
C ASP A 271 -22.91 0.77 -4.21
N LEU A 272 -21.72 0.23 -3.90
CA LEU A 272 -20.43 0.84 -4.26
C LEU A 272 -20.28 0.98 -5.78
N ILE A 273 -20.60 -0.06 -6.54
CA ILE A 273 -20.55 -0.03 -8.01
C ILE A 273 -21.57 0.98 -8.56
N SER A 274 -22.80 0.99 -8.04
CA SER A 274 -23.85 1.91 -8.47
C SER A 274 -23.47 3.37 -8.21
N ASP A 275 -22.88 3.68 -7.06
CA ASP A 275 -22.40 5.02 -6.73
C ASP A 275 -21.28 5.46 -7.67
N MET A 276 -20.31 4.58 -7.94
CA MET A 276 -19.22 4.84 -8.87
C MET A 276 -19.71 5.04 -10.31
N ASP A 277 -20.62 4.17 -10.79
CA ASP A 277 -21.19 4.29 -12.15
C ASP A 277 -21.95 5.61 -12.34
N ARG A 278 -22.80 5.94 -11.39
CA ARG A 278 -23.55 7.21 -11.38
C ARG A 278 -22.61 8.39 -11.43
N SER A 279 -21.56 8.38 -10.60
CA SER A 279 -20.60 9.48 -10.50
C SER A 279 -19.73 9.61 -11.74
N LEU A 280 -19.26 8.51 -12.34
CA LEU A 280 -18.52 8.51 -13.59
C LEU A 280 -19.38 9.10 -14.74
N ASN A 281 -20.64 8.66 -14.87
CA ASN A 281 -21.54 9.17 -15.90
C ASN A 281 -21.89 10.66 -15.73
N ALA A 282 -22.01 11.15 -14.48
CA ALA A 282 -22.24 12.56 -14.17
C ALA A 282 -21.01 13.45 -14.41
N SER A 283 -19.82 12.86 -14.54
CA SER A 283 -18.54 13.56 -14.61
C SER A 283 -17.99 13.73 -16.02
N ILE A 284 -18.78 13.39 -17.05
CA ILE A 284 -18.38 13.58 -18.44
C ILE A 284 -18.28 15.08 -18.75
N LYS A 285 -17.10 15.52 -19.25
CA LYS A 285 -16.87 16.90 -19.66
C LYS A 285 -17.84 17.28 -20.79
N SER A 286 -18.40 18.48 -20.73
CA SER A 286 -19.18 19.02 -21.86
C SER A 286 -18.27 19.27 -23.06
N LEU A 287 -18.82 19.17 -24.27
CA LEU A 287 -18.07 19.37 -25.53
C LEU A 287 -17.37 20.75 -25.63
N ASP A 288 -17.81 21.73 -24.83
CA ASP A 288 -17.20 23.06 -24.75
C ASP A 288 -15.98 23.15 -23.84
N GLU A 289 -15.82 22.23 -22.88
CA GLU A 289 -14.68 22.19 -21.94
C GLU A 289 -13.46 21.44 -22.53
N SER A 290 -13.65 20.64 -23.58
CA SER A 290 -12.59 19.85 -24.23
C SER A 290 -11.70 20.67 -25.19
N LYS A 291 -11.95 21.99 -25.35
CA LYS A 291 -11.21 22.89 -26.26
C LYS A 291 -10.36 23.96 -25.57
N LYS A 292 -10.25 23.90 -24.25
CA LYS A 292 -9.36 24.75 -23.44
C LYS A 292 -8.20 23.94 -22.85
#